data_1ab0883efdcd239f021e9c1c69853078
#
_entry.id   1ab0883efdcd239f021e9c1c69853078
#
_cell.length_a   1.000
_cell.length_b   1.000
_cell.length_c   1.000
_cell.angle_alpha   90.00
_cell.angle_beta   90.00
_cell.angle_gamma   90.00
#
_symmetry.space_group_name_H-M   'P 1'
#
loop_
_entity.id
_entity.type
_entity.pdbx_description
1 polymer ?
#
loop_
_entity_poly.entity_id
_entity_poly.type
_entity_poly.pdbx_seq_one_letter_code
_entity_poly.pdbx_strand_id
1 'polypeptide(L)'
;TDMAALRDAMREAGGEYKVYKNTLVRFAAKELNLEIDELLVGPTAIAFTGTRPDGTPGDPVTIAKTLADFSKKNENLVIKGGMLDGGLLSTDEIVALSKIAPREELLSRLAGGIAAPMQQFAGLLNAIPQKFAFALSALIEAGGGVADEVVEAAEEVVEAAEEVVEAAEEVV
;
A
#
# COMPACT_ATOMS: atom_id res chain seq x y z
N THR A 1 14.11 -24.13 10.16
CA THR A 1 13.44 -24.92 9.09
C THR A 1 12.53 -23.96 8.33
N ASP A 2 12.52 -24.07 7.01
CA ASP A 2 11.79 -23.17 6.10
C ASP A 2 10.30 -23.07 6.41
N MET A 3 9.71 -24.18 6.87
CA MET A 3 8.29 -24.23 7.30
C MET A 3 8.00 -23.40 8.57
N ALA A 4 8.97 -23.26 9.47
CA ALA A 4 8.80 -22.42 10.65
C ALA A 4 8.87 -20.93 10.24
N ALA A 5 9.83 -20.57 9.41
CA ALA A 5 9.94 -19.23 8.86
C ALA A 5 8.69 -18.81 8.06
N LEU A 6 8.11 -19.74 7.27
CA LEU A 6 6.84 -19.48 6.58
C LEU A 6 5.69 -19.21 7.56
N ARG A 7 5.58 -20.01 8.63
CA ARG A 7 4.52 -19.81 9.62
C ARG A 7 4.65 -18.49 10.36
N ASP A 8 5.87 -18.10 10.70
CA ASP A 8 6.13 -16.83 11.38
C ASP A 8 5.80 -15.64 10.47
N ALA A 9 6.26 -15.68 9.21
CA ALA A 9 5.92 -14.67 8.21
C ALA A 9 4.41 -14.58 7.92
N MET A 10 3.71 -15.73 7.89
CA MET A 10 2.26 -15.76 7.71
C MET A 10 1.52 -15.17 8.92
N ARG A 11 2.01 -15.43 10.13
CA ARG A 11 1.42 -14.88 11.37
C ARG A 11 1.58 -13.37 11.43
N GLU A 12 2.74 -12.84 11.02
CA GLU A 12 2.96 -11.38 10.89
C GLU A 12 2.03 -10.75 9.84
N ALA A 13 1.78 -11.46 8.74
CA ALA A 13 0.84 -11.02 7.70
C ALA A 13 -0.65 -11.14 8.12
N GLY A 14 -0.93 -11.69 9.30
CA GLY A 14 -2.29 -11.92 9.78
C GLY A 14 -2.95 -13.15 9.16
N GLY A 15 -2.16 -14.14 8.77
CA GLY A 15 -2.63 -15.41 8.24
C GLY A 15 -2.31 -16.60 9.14
N GLU A 16 -3.10 -17.65 9.07
CA GLU A 16 -2.83 -18.95 9.66
C GLU A 16 -2.48 -19.95 8.58
N TYR A 17 -1.38 -20.67 8.74
CA TYR A 17 -0.94 -21.73 7.84
C TYR A 17 -1.03 -23.09 8.54
N LYS A 18 -1.91 -23.95 8.05
CA LYS A 18 -2.16 -25.30 8.61
C LYS A 18 -2.21 -26.37 7.54
N VAL A 19 -1.72 -27.56 7.90
CA VAL A 19 -1.79 -28.74 7.06
C VAL A 19 -2.95 -29.62 7.54
N TYR A 20 -3.86 -29.94 6.64
CA TYR A 20 -5.01 -30.78 6.92
C TYR A 20 -5.03 -32.01 6.00
N LYS A 21 -5.77 -33.02 6.41
CA LYS A 21 -6.05 -34.17 5.53
C LYS A 21 -7.06 -33.76 4.46
N ASN A 22 -6.74 -34.04 3.19
CA ASN A 22 -7.58 -33.67 2.04
C ASN A 22 -9.04 -34.20 2.18
N THR A 23 -9.22 -35.35 2.77
CA THR A 23 -10.57 -35.93 3.01
C THR A 23 -11.41 -35.06 3.94
N LEU A 24 -10.82 -34.51 5.02
CA LEU A 24 -11.55 -33.63 5.95
C LEU A 24 -11.90 -32.31 5.28
N VAL A 25 -10.97 -31.78 4.48
CA VAL A 25 -11.21 -30.52 3.75
C VAL A 25 -12.33 -30.70 2.72
N ARG A 26 -12.39 -31.87 2.02
CA ARG A 26 -13.49 -32.18 1.10
C ARG A 26 -14.84 -32.22 1.78
N PHE A 27 -14.94 -32.79 2.98
CA PHE A 27 -16.20 -32.79 3.73
C PHE A 27 -16.64 -31.36 4.10
N ALA A 28 -15.73 -30.56 4.63
CA ALA A 28 -16.03 -29.17 4.96
C ALA A 28 -16.41 -28.34 3.72
N ALA A 29 -15.71 -28.56 2.59
CA ALA A 29 -16.00 -27.88 1.33
C ALA A 29 -17.41 -28.21 0.80
N LYS A 30 -17.83 -29.49 0.91
CA LYS A 30 -19.18 -29.92 0.51
C LYS A 30 -20.26 -29.25 1.37
N GLU A 31 -20.05 -29.11 2.67
CA GLU A 31 -20.98 -28.42 3.55
C GLU A 31 -21.15 -26.94 3.20
N LEU A 32 -20.08 -26.33 2.71
CA LEU A 32 -20.05 -24.92 2.28
C LEU A 32 -20.39 -24.72 0.79
N ASN A 33 -20.70 -25.80 0.04
CA ASN A 33 -20.93 -25.81 -1.41
C ASN A 33 -19.77 -25.19 -2.21
N LEU A 34 -18.52 -25.50 -1.82
CA LEU A 34 -17.31 -25.01 -2.45
C LEU A 34 -16.70 -26.09 -3.36
N GLU A 35 -16.49 -25.77 -4.61
CA GLU A 35 -15.88 -26.65 -5.62
C GLU A 35 -14.36 -26.55 -5.61
N ILE A 36 -13.70 -27.08 -4.57
CA ILE A 36 -12.23 -27.07 -4.43
C ILE A 36 -11.60 -28.46 -4.59
N ASP A 37 -12.36 -29.43 -5.05
CA ASP A 37 -11.89 -30.83 -5.15
C ASP A 37 -10.65 -30.98 -6.05
N GLU A 38 -10.55 -30.18 -7.11
CA GLU A 38 -9.42 -30.20 -8.05
C GLU A 38 -8.09 -29.74 -7.40
N LEU A 39 -8.16 -28.85 -6.43
CA LEU A 39 -6.99 -28.34 -5.73
C LEU A 39 -6.47 -29.28 -4.64
N LEU A 40 -7.30 -30.24 -4.19
CA LEU A 40 -7.01 -31.16 -3.09
C LEU A 40 -6.34 -32.47 -3.57
N VAL A 41 -5.34 -32.36 -4.44
CA VAL A 41 -4.56 -33.47 -4.96
C VAL A 41 -3.15 -33.47 -4.35
N GLY A 42 -2.71 -34.58 -3.77
CA GLY A 42 -1.38 -34.69 -3.13
C GLY A 42 -1.26 -33.94 -1.80
N PRO A 43 -0.04 -33.70 -1.30
CA PRO A 43 0.18 -32.97 -0.05
C PRO A 43 -0.32 -31.52 -0.20
N THR A 44 -1.23 -31.14 0.70
CA THR A 44 -1.87 -29.82 0.63
C THR A 44 -1.86 -29.16 2.01
N ALA A 45 -1.50 -27.91 2.02
CA ALA A 45 -1.62 -27.03 3.18
C ALA A 45 -2.55 -25.87 2.81
N ILE A 46 -3.24 -25.34 3.78
CA ILE A 46 -4.21 -24.24 3.59
C ILE A 46 -3.75 -23.07 4.43
N ALA A 47 -3.75 -21.91 3.79
CA ALA A 47 -3.55 -20.63 4.43
C ALA A 47 -4.90 -19.93 4.56
N PHE A 48 -5.24 -19.51 5.77
CA PHE A 48 -6.47 -18.79 6.08
C PHE A 48 -6.13 -17.34 6.41
N THR A 49 -7.01 -16.43 6.06
CA THR A 49 -7.01 -15.08 6.63
C THR A 49 -7.43 -15.17 8.09
N GLY A 50 -6.58 -14.71 8.97
CA GLY A 50 -6.81 -14.68 10.42
C GLY A 50 -6.80 -13.24 10.93
N THR A 51 -6.48 -13.09 12.20
CA THR A 51 -6.30 -11.79 12.84
C THR A 51 -4.83 -11.60 13.14
N ARG A 52 -4.29 -10.42 12.84
CA ARG A 52 -2.93 -10.04 13.21
C ARG A 52 -2.76 -10.00 14.73
N PRO A 53 -1.51 -10.07 15.24
CA PRO A 53 -1.24 -9.90 16.67
C PRO A 53 -1.80 -8.59 17.24
N ASP A 54 -1.95 -7.57 16.42
CA ASP A 54 -2.50 -6.25 16.76
C ASP A 54 -4.04 -6.21 16.82
N GLY A 55 -4.73 -7.35 16.61
CA GLY A 55 -6.19 -7.43 16.60
C GLY A 55 -6.84 -6.97 15.29
N THR A 56 -6.07 -6.53 14.30
CA THR A 56 -6.57 -6.14 12.98
C THR A 56 -6.84 -7.38 12.11
N PRO A 57 -7.90 -7.38 11.28
CA PRO A 57 -8.15 -8.49 10.37
C PRO A 57 -7.00 -8.62 9.36
N GLY A 58 -6.60 -9.85 9.09
CA GLY A 58 -5.60 -10.15 8.07
C GLY A 58 -6.10 -9.77 6.68
N ASP A 59 -5.19 -9.27 5.86
CA ASP A 59 -5.48 -8.89 4.48
C ASP A 59 -5.09 -10.05 3.53
N PRO A 60 -6.02 -10.57 2.71
CA PRO A 60 -5.73 -11.64 1.77
C PRO A 60 -4.62 -11.29 0.78
N VAL A 61 -4.48 -10.00 0.43
CA VAL A 61 -3.41 -9.53 -0.45
C VAL A 61 -2.03 -9.68 0.18
N THR A 62 -1.89 -9.31 1.46
CA THR A 62 -0.63 -9.46 2.20
C THR A 62 -0.24 -10.93 2.33
N ILE A 63 -1.21 -11.82 2.57
CA ILE A 63 -1.01 -13.26 2.65
C ILE A 63 -0.56 -13.82 1.30
N ALA A 64 -1.25 -13.46 0.21
CA ALA A 64 -0.89 -13.88 -1.14
C ALA A 64 0.53 -13.41 -1.52
N LYS A 65 0.90 -12.17 -1.15
CA LYS A 65 2.25 -11.64 -1.36
C LYS A 65 3.30 -12.43 -0.59
N THR A 66 3.07 -12.70 0.68
CA THR A 66 3.99 -13.51 1.51
C THR A 66 4.18 -14.91 0.93
N LEU A 67 3.10 -15.57 0.49
CA LEU A 67 3.17 -16.88 -0.16
C LEU A 67 3.92 -16.83 -1.49
N ALA A 68 3.65 -15.83 -2.34
CA ALA A 68 4.31 -15.68 -3.62
C ALA A 68 5.81 -15.39 -3.46
N ASP A 69 6.20 -14.57 -2.50
CA ASP A 69 7.61 -14.27 -2.24
C ASP A 69 8.36 -15.46 -1.62
N PHE A 70 7.66 -16.26 -0.81
CA PHE A 70 8.23 -17.49 -0.27
C PHE A 70 8.35 -18.59 -1.34
N SER A 71 7.37 -18.71 -2.24
CA SER A 71 7.42 -19.64 -3.38
C SER A 71 8.60 -19.34 -4.32
N LYS A 72 8.94 -18.06 -4.53
CA LYS A 72 10.14 -17.68 -5.31
C LYS A 72 11.44 -18.10 -4.64
N LYS A 73 11.49 -18.16 -3.31
CA LYS A 73 12.68 -18.54 -2.55
C LYS A 73 12.81 -20.06 -2.39
N ASN A 74 11.68 -20.77 -2.42
CA ASN A 74 11.59 -22.21 -2.17
C ASN A 74 10.81 -22.90 -3.28
N GLU A 75 11.50 -23.60 -4.15
CA GLU A 75 10.90 -24.36 -5.27
C GLU A 75 9.94 -25.49 -4.83
N ASN A 76 10.06 -25.93 -3.59
CA ASN A 76 9.19 -26.96 -3.02
C ASN A 76 7.77 -26.47 -2.70
N LEU A 77 7.55 -25.16 -2.63
CA LEU A 77 6.23 -24.56 -2.39
C LEU A 77 5.56 -24.18 -3.71
N VAL A 78 4.59 -24.97 -4.11
CA VAL A 78 3.77 -24.71 -5.30
C VAL A 78 2.41 -24.21 -4.87
N ILE A 79 2.04 -23.02 -5.32
CA ILE A 79 0.69 -22.47 -5.11
C ILE A 79 -0.24 -23.16 -6.11
N LYS A 80 -1.26 -23.85 -5.63
CA LYS A 80 -2.22 -24.60 -6.47
C LYS A 80 -3.42 -23.75 -6.89
N GLY A 81 -3.86 -22.90 -6.00
CA GLY A 81 -5.04 -22.05 -6.19
C GLY A 81 -5.47 -21.43 -4.87
N GLY A 82 -6.53 -20.68 -4.88
CA GLY A 82 -7.12 -20.08 -3.69
C GLY A 82 -8.61 -19.84 -3.83
N MET A 83 -9.17 -19.24 -2.81
CA MET A 83 -10.58 -18.87 -2.81
C MET A 83 -10.73 -17.51 -2.14
N LEU A 84 -11.48 -16.63 -2.75
CA LEU A 84 -11.81 -15.31 -2.23
C LEU A 84 -13.30 -15.03 -2.47
N ASP A 85 -13.99 -14.65 -1.42
CA ASP A 85 -15.45 -14.32 -1.46
C ASP A 85 -16.32 -15.38 -2.13
N GLY A 86 -15.94 -16.67 -1.98
CA GLY A 86 -16.66 -17.79 -2.57
C GLY A 86 -16.29 -18.09 -4.04
N GLY A 87 -15.44 -17.28 -4.66
CA GLY A 87 -14.91 -17.52 -6.00
C GLY A 87 -13.58 -18.27 -5.96
N LEU A 88 -13.43 -19.25 -6.86
CA LEU A 88 -12.17 -19.97 -7.04
C LEU A 88 -11.19 -19.08 -7.81
N LEU A 89 -9.97 -18.98 -7.28
CA LEU A 89 -8.87 -18.25 -7.91
C LEU A 89 -7.84 -19.22 -8.49
N SER A 90 -7.47 -19.01 -9.71
CA SER A 90 -6.37 -19.68 -10.38
C SER A 90 -5.02 -19.24 -9.83
N THR A 91 -3.97 -19.98 -10.16
CA THR A 91 -2.59 -19.64 -9.78
C THR A 91 -2.17 -18.25 -10.29
N ASP A 92 -2.56 -17.92 -11.54
CA ASP A 92 -2.22 -16.64 -12.17
C ASP A 92 -2.93 -15.46 -11.49
N GLU A 93 -4.17 -15.66 -11.08
CA GLU A 93 -4.94 -14.65 -10.34
C GLU A 93 -4.37 -14.41 -8.94
N ILE A 94 -3.87 -15.44 -8.26
CA ILE A 94 -3.17 -15.29 -6.97
C ILE A 94 -1.85 -14.50 -7.15
N VAL A 95 -1.13 -14.77 -8.22
CA VAL A 95 0.08 -14.01 -8.56
C VAL A 95 -0.28 -12.55 -8.91
N ALA A 96 -1.37 -12.30 -9.60
CA ALA A 96 -1.87 -10.96 -9.84
C ALA A 96 -2.28 -10.26 -8.54
N LEU A 97 -3.00 -10.97 -7.65
CA LEU A 97 -3.38 -10.48 -6.32
C LEU A 97 -2.15 -10.10 -5.47
N SER A 98 -1.07 -10.90 -5.55
CA SER A 98 0.18 -10.61 -4.81
C SER A 98 0.89 -9.32 -5.25
N LYS A 99 0.59 -8.81 -6.45
CA LYS A 99 1.15 -7.55 -6.98
C LYS A 99 0.35 -6.31 -6.56
N ILE A 100 -0.86 -6.51 -6.04
CA ILE A 100 -1.70 -5.41 -5.56
C ILE A 100 -1.15 -4.89 -4.23
N ALA A 101 -1.29 -3.61 -4.00
CA ALA A 101 -0.92 -3.02 -2.71
C ALA A 101 -1.93 -3.40 -1.61
N PRO A 102 -1.52 -3.49 -0.34
CA PRO A 102 -2.41 -3.69 0.78
C PRO A 102 -3.51 -2.61 0.84
N ARG A 103 -4.63 -2.93 1.50
CA ARG A 103 -5.80 -2.05 1.58
C ARG A 103 -5.46 -0.63 2.09
N GLU A 104 -4.62 -0.54 3.11
CA GLU A 104 -4.20 0.74 3.70
C GLU A 104 -3.43 1.61 2.70
N GLU A 105 -2.56 1.00 1.92
CA GLU A 105 -1.81 1.69 0.88
C GLU A 105 -2.73 2.12 -0.28
N LEU A 106 -3.72 1.31 -0.65
CA LEU A 106 -4.71 1.68 -1.67
C LEU A 106 -5.56 2.86 -1.21
N LEU A 107 -5.99 2.87 0.05
CA LEU A 107 -6.74 3.98 0.65
C LEU A 107 -5.91 5.26 0.71
N SER A 108 -4.65 5.17 1.11
CA SER A 108 -3.75 6.34 1.14
C SER A 108 -3.48 6.90 -0.25
N ARG A 109 -3.30 6.02 -1.26
CA ARG A 109 -3.17 6.43 -2.66
C ARG A 109 -4.44 7.10 -3.19
N LEU A 110 -5.61 6.57 -2.83
CA LEU A 110 -6.89 7.18 -3.19
C LEU A 110 -7.04 8.57 -2.56
N ALA A 111 -6.77 8.69 -1.26
CA ALA A 111 -6.82 9.97 -0.55
C ALA A 111 -5.84 10.99 -1.15
N GLY A 112 -4.58 10.56 -1.41
CA GLY A 112 -3.59 11.38 -2.09
C GLY A 112 -4.01 11.79 -3.49
N GLY A 113 -4.65 10.91 -4.26
CA GLY A 113 -5.18 11.21 -5.58
C GLY A 113 -6.30 12.27 -5.57
N ILE A 114 -7.13 12.28 -4.53
CA ILE A 114 -8.17 13.31 -4.33
C ILE A 114 -7.56 14.64 -3.88
N ALA A 115 -6.54 14.60 -3.00
CA ALA A 115 -5.87 15.78 -2.50
C ALA A 115 -4.88 16.41 -3.49
N ALA A 116 -4.31 15.62 -4.41
CA ALA A 116 -3.29 16.06 -5.36
C ALA A 116 -3.68 17.30 -6.20
N PRO A 117 -4.90 17.43 -6.77
CA PRO A 117 -5.28 18.62 -7.52
C PRO A 117 -5.29 19.88 -6.66
N MET A 118 -5.72 19.78 -5.41
CA MET A 118 -5.75 20.91 -4.48
C MET A 118 -4.32 21.36 -4.11
N GLN A 119 -3.44 20.39 -3.81
CA GLN A 119 -2.03 20.66 -3.52
C GLN A 119 -1.31 21.29 -4.73
N GLN A 120 -1.58 20.78 -5.94
CA GLN A 120 -1.03 21.35 -7.17
C GLN A 120 -1.52 22.78 -7.39
N PHE A 121 -2.81 23.04 -7.15
CA PHE A 121 -3.37 24.37 -7.27
C PHE A 121 -2.76 25.36 -6.27
N ALA A 122 -2.65 24.97 -5.00
CA ALA A 122 -1.98 25.75 -3.96
C ALA A 122 -0.50 26.02 -4.32
N GLY A 123 0.22 25.01 -4.80
CA GLY A 123 1.59 25.14 -5.27
C GLY A 123 1.74 26.11 -6.46
N LEU A 124 0.80 26.09 -7.41
CA LEU A 124 0.80 27.03 -8.54
C LEU A 124 0.52 28.46 -8.09
N LEU A 125 -0.41 28.67 -7.15
CA LEU A 125 -0.67 29.98 -6.58
C LEU A 125 0.55 30.55 -5.84
N ASN A 126 1.27 29.69 -5.12
CA ASN A 126 2.49 30.08 -4.40
C ASN A 126 3.70 30.26 -5.35
N ALA A 127 3.73 29.57 -6.48
CA ALA A 127 4.83 29.66 -7.44
C ALA A 127 4.99 31.07 -8.08
N ILE A 128 3.90 31.83 -8.22
CA ILE A 128 3.93 33.17 -8.82
C ILE A 128 4.67 34.17 -7.91
N PRO A 129 4.28 34.32 -6.62
CA PRO A 129 5.01 35.23 -5.71
C PRO A 129 6.45 34.74 -5.46
N GLN A 130 6.70 33.43 -5.33
CA GLN A 130 8.06 32.92 -5.20
C GLN A 130 8.95 33.29 -6.38
N LYS A 131 8.47 33.08 -7.63
CA LYS A 131 9.24 33.46 -8.82
C LYS A 131 9.51 34.96 -8.88
N PHE A 132 8.57 35.77 -8.42
CA PHE A 132 8.74 37.21 -8.34
C PHE A 132 9.79 37.60 -7.28
N ALA A 133 9.74 36.97 -6.10
CA ALA A 133 10.74 37.17 -5.04
C ALA A 133 12.15 36.77 -5.51
N PHE A 134 12.28 35.59 -6.18
CA PHE A 134 13.57 35.18 -6.76
C PHE A 134 14.07 36.12 -7.86
N ALA A 135 13.18 36.67 -8.69
CA ALA A 135 13.57 37.61 -9.72
C ALA A 135 14.04 38.97 -9.10
N LEU A 136 13.39 39.39 -8.02
CA LEU A 136 13.82 40.57 -7.27
C LEU A 136 15.17 40.37 -6.58
N SER A 137 15.36 39.21 -5.92
CA SER A 137 16.63 38.86 -5.28
C SER A 137 17.79 38.79 -6.32
N ALA A 138 17.56 38.21 -7.48
CA ALA A 138 18.53 38.17 -8.56
C ALA A 138 18.85 39.59 -9.14
N LEU A 139 17.87 40.50 -9.19
CA LEU A 139 18.06 41.89 -9.59
C LEU A 139 18.88 42.65 -8.56
N ILE A 140 18.67 42.41 -7.28
CA ILE A 140 19.43 43.00 -6.18
C ILE A 140 20.89 42.52 -6.23
N GLU A 141 21.13 41.25 -6.44
CA GLU A 141 22.48 40.70 -6.60
C GLU A 141 23.19 41.27 -7.83
N ALA A 142 22.48 41.50 -8.92
CA ALA A 142 23.05 42.05 -10.16
C ALA A 142 23.24 43.57 -10.12
N GLY A 143 22.45 44.33 -9.32
CA GLY A 143 22.37 45.79 -9.34
C GLY A 143 23.01 46.51 -8.15
N GLY A 144 23.45 45.85 -7.11
CA GLY A 144 24.31 46.38 -6.02
C GLY A 144 23.79 47.59 -5.23
N GLY A 145 22.47 47.71 -4.99
CA GLY A 145 22.04 48.80 -4.13
C GLY A 145 20.53 49.02 -4.11
N VAL A 146 19.89 48.48 -3.19
CA VAL A 146 18.63 48.77 -2.46
C VAL A 146 18.18 47.45 -1.81
N ALA A 147 19.14 46.79 -1.15
CA ALA A 147 18.97 45.36 -0.80
C ALA A 147 18.02 45.13 0.36
N ASP A 148 18.04 45.95 1.39
CA ASP A 148 17.42 45.56 2.67
C ASP A 148 15.89 45.72 2.68
N GLU A 149 15.34 46.74 2.06
CA GLU A 149 13.90 47.05 2.06
C GLU A 149 13.08 46.09 1.14
N VAL A 150 13.72 45.62 0.06
CA VAL A 150 13.08 44.72 -0.92
C VAL A 150 13.20 43.22 -0.50
N VAL A 151 14.25 42.90 0.25
CA VAL A 151 14.40 41.57 0.85
C VAL A 151 13.37 41.35 1.95
N GLU A 152 13.16 42.36 2.82
CA GLU A 152 12.17 42.33 3.89
C GLU A 152 10.73 42.18 3.33
N ALA A 153 10.39 42.90 2.27
CA ALA A 153 9.10 42.77 1.58
C ALA A 153 8.94 41.45 0.84
N ALA A 154 10.03 40.85 0.36
CA ALA A 154 9.98 39.53 -0.29
C ALA A 154 9.84 38.39 0.73
N GLU A 155 10.47 38.50 1.90
CA GLU A 155 10.30 37.54 3.01
C GLU A 155 8.88 37.60 3.57
N GLU A 156 8.27 38.78 3.72
CA GLU A 156 6.89 38.93 4.19
C GLU A 156 5.86 38.27 3.23
N VAL A 157 6.11 38.38 1.91
CA VAL A 157 5.28 37.75 0.89
C VAL A 157 5.44 36.20 0.88
N VAL A 158 6.64 35.70 1.16
CA VAL A 158 6.92 34.29 1.24
C VAL A 158 6.27 33.70 2.51
N GLU A 159 6.40 34.37 3.65
CA GLU A 159 5.80 33.93 4.92
C GLU A 159 4.26 33.91 4.85
N ALA A 160 3.64 34.94 4.25
CA ALA A 160 2.20 34.95 4.00
C ALA A 160 1.73 33.85 3.03
N ALA A 161 2.58 33.43 2.08
CA ALA A 161 2.28 32.36 1.15
C ALA A 161 2.43 30.97 1.79
N GLU A 162 3.38 30.80 2.72
CA GLU A 162 3.53 29.58 3.51
C GLU A 162 2.36 29.39 4.48
N GLU A 163 1.87 30.44 5.11
CA GLU A 163 0.70 30.40 6.01
C GLU A 163 -0.57 29.97 5.27
N VAL A 164 -0.73 30.39 4.02
CA VAL A 164 -1.87 29.96 3.16
C VAL A 164 -1.74 28.48 2.76
N VAL A 165 -0.53 28.00 2.57
CA VAL A 165 -0.29 26.57 2.25
C VAL A 165 -0.53 25.71 3.48
N GLU A 166 -0.06 26.12 4.65
CA GLU A 166 -0.26 25.40 5.92
C GLU A 166 -1.75 25.36 6.29
N ALA A 167 -2.48 26.46 6.12
CA ALA A 167 -3.94 26.48 6.31
C ALA A 167 -4.70 25.59 5.29
N ALA A 168 -4.16 25.39 4.10
CA ALA A 168 -4.73 24.49 3.11
C ALA A 168 -4.45 23.00 3.41
N GLU A 169 -3.35 22.71 4.10
CA GLU A 169 -3.03 21.34 4.58
C GLU A 169 -3.84 20.96 5.82
N GLU A 170 -4.19 21.91 6.68
CA GLU A 170 -4.98 21.67 7.90
C GLU A 170 -6.47 21.36 7.60
N VAL A 171 -6.96 21.70 6.41
CA VAL A 171 -8.36 21.46 5.96
C VAL A 171 -8.55 20.09 5.27
N VAL A 172 -7.49 19.32 5.07
CA VAL A 172 -7.49 17.99 4.46
C VAL A 172 -7.34 16.89 5.49
#